data_c6873b1caa3f38409ea91bca487fb25a
#
_entry.id   c6873b1caa3f38409ea91bca487fb25a
#
_cell.length_a   1.000
_cell.length_b   1.000
_cell.length_c   1.000
_cell.angle_alpha   90.00
_cell.angle_beta   90.00
_cell.angle_gamma   90.00
#
_symmetry.space_group_name_H-M   'P 1'
#
loop_
_entity.id
_entity.type
_entity.pdbx_description
1 polymer ?
#
loop_
_entity_poly.entity_id
_entity_poly.type
_entity_poly.pdbx_seq_one_letter_code
_entity_poly.pdbx_strand_id
1 'polypeptide(L)'
;IYAFDLHRASPEKYIGKSTTIKMNIGHEYMAVTSDPQATKAAYDILSDGGTAADAAIAAQLVLGLTEPQSSGLGGGAFILYFDALNNILTTFDGRETAPLASTPNYFLKKNMEWMLLSFMIIIFLLRVIGWWNFRSLLNLKT
;
A
#
# COMPACT_ATOMS: atom_id res chain seq x y z
N ILE A 1 -29.64 -11.48 15.94
CA ILE A 1 -28.35 -10.78 15.74
C ILE A 1 -27.38 -11.85 15.30
N TYR A 2 -27.09 -11.92 14.00
CA TYR A 2 -26.04 -12.81 13.48
C TYR A 2 -24.70 -12.13 13.72
N ALA A 3 -23.89 -12.67 14.63
CA ALA A 3 -22.51 -12.29 14.74
C ALA A 3 -21.80 -12.78 13.47
N PHE A 4 -21.29 -11.86 12.67
CA PHE A 4 -20.49 -12.18 11.50
C PHE A 4 -19.14 -12.70 12.01
N ASP A 5 -18.88 -13.99 11.78
CA ASP A 5 -17.63 -14.61 12.18
C ASP A 5 -16.53 -14.17 11.21
N LEU A 6 -15.81 -13.13 11.58
CA LEU A 6 -14.69 -12.58 10.82
C LEU A 6 -13.56 -13.60 10.57
N HIS A 7 -13.46 -14.65 11.39
CA HIS A 7 -12.47 -15.73 11.18
C HIS A 7 -12.78 -16.61 9.96
N ARG A 8 -14.05 -16.67 9.53
CA ARG A 8 -14.43 -17.43 8.33
C ARG A 8 -14.26 -16.65 7.03
N ALA A 9 -14.16 -15.34 7.08
CA ALA A 9 -14.05 -14.46 5.91
C ALA A 9 -12.61 -14.18 5.50
N SER A 10 -11.62 -14.45 6.35
CA SER A 10 -10.22 -14.22 6.02
C SER A 10 -9.62 -15.48 5.39
N PRO A 11 -9.19 -15.42 4.11
CA PRO A 11 -8.44 -16.52 3.48
C PRO A 11 -7.03 -16.66 4.04
N GLU A 12 -6.57 -15.69 4.82
CA GLU A 12 -5.25 -15.70 5.41
C GLU A 12 -5.29 -16.36 6.79
N LYS A 13 -4.62 -17.51 6.89
CA LYS A 13 -4.41 -18.15 8.18
C LYS A 13 -3.46 -17.28 8.98
N TYR A 14 -3.94 -16.64 10.03
CA TYR A 14 -3.10 -15.89 10.95
C TYR A 14 -2.07 -16.82 11.60
N ILE A 15 -0.85 -16.80 11.11
CA ILE A 15 0.28 -17.58 11.63
C ILE A 15 1.10 -16.66 12.56
N GLY A 16 0.46 -16.02 13.49
CA GLY A 16 1.13 -15.16 14.46
C GLY A 16 1.03 -15.73 15.86
N LYS A 17 2.14 -15.82 16.58
CA LYS A 17 2.09 -15.90 18.04
C LYS A 17 1.30 -14.69 18.52
N SER A 18 0.37 -14.89 19.46
CA SER A 18 -0.27 -13.79 20.19
C SER A 18 0.83 -12.94 20.80
N THR A 19 1.27 -11.94 20.07
CA THR A 19 2.13 -10.90 20.61
C THR A 19 1.24 -9.97 21.40
N THR A 20 1.64 -9.67 22.61
CA THR A 20 1.03 -8.62 23.42
C THR A 20 0.87 -7.38 22.54
N ILE A 21 -0.36 -6.95 22.30
CA ILE A 21 -0.64 -5.77 21.48
C ILE A 21 0.01 -4.59 22.21
N LYS A 22 1.13 -4.12 21.68
CA LYS A 22 1.78 -2.92 22.19
C LYS A 22 1.04 -1.73 21.62
N MET A 23 0.30 -1.04 22.47
CA MET A 23 -0.36 0.19 22.08
C MET A 23 0.68 1.30 21.92
N ASN A 24 0.79 1.86 20.73
CA ASN A 24 1.62 3.03 20.46
C ASN A 24 0.71 4.26 20.51
N ILE A 25 1.16 5.29 21.21
CA ILE A 25 0.44 6.56 21.36
C ILE A 25 1.31 7.66 20.77
N GLY A 26 0.78 8.37 19.77
CA GLY A 26 1.37 9.60 19.25
C GLY A 26 0.77 10.80 19.97
N HIS A 27 1.61 11.76 20.37
CA HIS A 27 1.16 12.98 21.05
C HIS A 27 1.00 14.16 20.09
N GLU A 28 1.83 14.26 19.06
CA GLU A 28 1.85 15.34 18.10
C GLU A 28 1.40 14.87 16.71
N TYR A 29 1.91 13.75 16.29
CA TYR A 29 1.58 13.11 15.00
C TYR A 29 1.71 11.59 15.09
N MET A 30 1.10 10.90 14.14
CA MET A 30 1.18 9.46 14.01
C MET A 30 1.06 9.07 12.54
N ALA A 31 1.83 8.05 12.14
CA ALA A 31 1.70 7.41 10.85
C ALA A 31 1.55 5.90 11.04
N VAL A 32 0.64 5.28 10.28
CA VAL A 32 0.40 3.83 10.29
C VAL A 32 0.18 3.36 8.86
N THR A 33 0.93 2.34 8.45
CA THR A 33 0.77 1.67 7.16
C THR A 33 0.93 0.17 7.34
N SER A 34 0.65 -0.61 6.29
CA SER A 34 0.84 -2.07 6.28
C SER A 34 2.32 -2.49 6.30
N ASP A 35 3.23 -1.58 5.88
CA ASP A 35 4.67 -1.85 5.80
C ASP A 35 5.47 -0.94 6.74
N PRO A 36 6.41 -1.49 7.56
CA PRO A 36 7.20 -0.69 8.48
C PRO A 36 8.09 0.36 7.81
N GLN A 37 8.56 0.13 6.59
CA GLN A 37 9.40 1.08 5.85
C GLN A 37 8.57 2.26 5.36
N ALA A 38 7.35 1.99 4.88
CA ALA A 38 6.40 3.01 4.50
C ALA A 38 5.96 3.86 5.71
N THR A 39 5.71 3.21 6.85
CA THR A 39 5.42 3.90 8.12
C THR A 39 6.59 4.80 8.52
N LYS A 40 7.82 4.30 8.40
CA LYS A 40 9.01 5.09 8.72
C LYS A 40 9.15 6.30 7.78
N ALA A 41 8.97 6.13 6.49
CA ALA A 41 9.03 7.23 5.53
C ALA A 41 8.02 8.34 5.84
N ALA A 42 6.77 7.97 6.17
CA ALA A 42 5.76 8.92 6.60
C ALA A 42 6.14 9.63 7.90
N TYR A 43 6.67 8.88 8.87
CA TYR A 43 7.11 9.42 10.14
C TYR A 43 8.25 10.44 9.97
N ASP A 44 9.25 10.12 9.15
CA ASP A 44 10.38 11.00 8.88
C ASP A 44 9.89 12.35 8.31
N ILE A 45 8.96 12.31 7.34
CA ILE A 45 8.36 13.54 6.78
C ILE A 45 7.65 14.37 7.85
N LEU A 46 6.87 13.73 8.73
CA LEU A 46 6.16 14.44 9.81
C LEU A 46 7.14 15.03 10.82
N SER A 47 8.23 14.31 11.16
CA SER A 47 9.25 14.80 12.09
C SER A 47 10.02 15.98 11.52
N ASP A 48 10.17 16.07 10.20
CA ASP A 48 10.80 17.19 9.51
C ASP A 48 9.86 18.39 9.29
N GLY A 49 8.63 18.32 9.82
CA GLY A 49 7.64 19.39 9.75
C GLY A 49 6.77 19.38 8.49
N GLY A 50 6.80 18.29 7.73
CA GLY A 50 5.91 18.07 6.59
C GLY A 50 4.46 17.88 7.01
N THR A 51 3.54 18.07 6.07
CA THR A 51 2.10 17.89 6.30
C THR A 51 1.69 16.42 6.28
N ALA A 52 0.48 16.11 6.77
CA ALA A 52 -0.10 14.78 6.66
C ALA A 52 -0.23 14.30 5.19
N ALA A 53 -0.46 15.23 4.26
CA ALA A 53 -0.52 14.93 2.83
C ALA A 53 0.86 14.51 2.30
N ASP A 54 1.93 15.24 2.67
CA ASP A 54 3.31 14.89 2.28
C ASP A 54 3.71 13.52 2.82
N ALA A 55 3.36 13.24 4.08
CA ALA A 55 3.61 11.95 4.71
C ALA A 55 2.86 10.81 4.02
N ALA A 56 1.59 11.03 3.64
CA ALA A 56 0.80 10.04 2.92
C ALA A 56 1.39 9.74 1.53
N ILE A 57 1.87 10.77 0.82
CA ILE A 57 2.55 10.60 -0.47
C ILE A 57 3.84 9.79 -0.31
N ALA A 58 4.67 10.12 0.67
CA ALA A 58 5.91 9.39 0.94
C ALA A 58 5.63 7.91 1.27
N ALA A 59 4.65 7.65 2.13
CA ALA A 59 4.21 6.29 2.44
C ALA A 59 3.74 5.54 1.19
N GLN A 60 2.91 6.17 0.36
CA GLN A 60 2.35 5.56 -0.84
C GLN A 60 3.43 5.19 -1.87
N LEU A 61 4.45 6.03 -2.02
CA LEU A 61 5.58 5.74 -2.91
C LEU A 61 6.36 4.51 -2.43
N VAL A 62 6.60 4.40 -1.12
CA VAL A 62 7.29 3.23 -0.54
C VAL A 62 6.41 1.99 -0.65
N LEU A 63 5.10 2.07 -0.37
CA LEU A 63 4.16 0.96 -0.53
C LEU A 63 4.11 0.46 -1.98
N GLY A 64 4.16 1.35 -2.97
CA GLY A 64 4.24 0.96 -4.37
C GLY A 64 5.47 0.11 -4.70
N LEU A 65 6.52 0.20 -3.90
CA LEU A 65 7.74 -0.61 -4.03
C LEU A 65 7.71 -1.88 -3.17
N THR A 66 7.22 -1.78 -1.93
CA THR A 66 7.21 -2.90 -0.97
C THR A 66 6.00 -3.82 -1.15
N GLU A 67 4.87 -3.27 -1.59
CA GLU A 67 3.61 -3.98 -1.82
C GLU A 67 3.03 -3.71 -3.22
N PRO A 68 3.77 -4.01 -4.31
CA PRO A 68 3.34 -3.65 -5.67
C PRO A 68 2.06 -4.37 -6.12
N GLN A 69 1.65 -5.43 -5.41
CA GLN A 69 0.41 -6.16 -5.70
C GLN A 69 -0.84 -5.44 -5.21
N SER A 70 -0.70 -4.50 -4.26
CA SER A 70 -1.84 -3.80 -3.62
C SER A 70 -1.71 -2.29 -3.66
N SER A 71 -0.53 -1.77 -4.00
CA SER A 71 -0.25 -0.33 -4.04
C SER A 71 0.51 0.07 -5.30
N GLY A 72 0.18 1.22 -5.87
CA GLY A 72 0.88 1.74 -7.05
C GLY A 72 0.30 3.06 -7.54
N LEU A 73 1.10 3.80 -8.31
CA LEU A 73 0.73 5.11 -8.85
C LEU A 73 -0.43 5.06 -9.86
N GLY A 74 -0.68 3.90 -10.47
CA GLY A 74 -1.77 3.69 -11.44
C GLY A 74 -3.07 3.19 -10.81
N GLY A 75 -3.10 2.97 -9.51
CA GLY A 75 -4.28 2.51 -8.78
C GLY A 75 -5.22 3.64 -8.38
N GLY A 76 -6.35 3.26 -7.79
CA GLY A 76 -7.28 4.20 -7.18
C GLY A 76 -7.08 4.32 -5.66
N ALA A 77 -7.70 5.33 -5.09
CA ALA A 77 -7.71 5.53 -3.64
C ALA A 77 -8.96 6.28 -3.19
N PHE A 78 -9.36 6.05 -1.94
CA PHE A 78 -10.31 6.90 -1.24
C PHE A 78 -9.56 7.68 -0.17
N ILE A 79 -9.78 8.99 -0.11
CA ILE A 79 -9.08 9.87 0.82
C ILE A 79 -10.10 10.63 1.67
N LEU A 80 -9.86 10.62 2.98
CA LEU A 80 -10.53 11.49 3.95
C LEU A 80 -9.48 12.48 4.48
N TYR A 81 -9.68 13.75 4.23
CA TYR A 81 -8.79 14.82 4.68
C TYR A 81 -9.52 15.76 5.61
N PHE A 82 -9.04 15.89 6.83
CA PHE A 82 -9.58 16.82 7.82
C PHE A 82 -8.63 17.99 8.01
N ASP A 83 -9.11 19.18 7.63
CA ASP A 83 -8.42 20.44 7.90
C ASP A 83 -8.86 20.98 9.27
N ALA A 84 -8.00 20.83 10.26
CA ALA A 84 -8.28 21.25 11.63
C ALA A 84 -8.36 22.77 11.79
N LEU A 85 -7.68 23.56 10.94
CA LEU A 85 -7.70 25.01 11.02
C LEU A 85 -9.06 25.57 10.61
N ASN A 86 -9.63 25.01 9.55
CA ASN A 86 -10.94 25.45 9.03
C ASN A 86 -12.10 24.57 9.50
N ASN A 87 -11.80 23.50 10.25
CA ASN A 87 -12.77 22.48 10.69
C ASN A 87 -13.57 21.90 9.53
N ILE A 88 -12.88 21.59 8.42
CA ILE A 88 -13.48 21.08 7.19
C ILE A 88 -13.00 19.65 6.95
N LEU A 89 -13.95 18.73 6.75
CA LEU A 89 -13.69 17.39 6.25
C LEU A 89 -13.94 17.34 4.75
N THR A 90 -12.92 16.98 3.98
CA THR A 90 -13.01 16.77 2.54
C THR A 90 -12.82 15.31 2.21
N THR A 91 -13.63 14.79 1.28
CA THR A 91 -13.55 13.43 0.79
C THR A 91 -13.20 13.42 -0.69
N PHE A 92 -12.29 12.54 -1.08
CA PHE A 92 -11.92 12.32 -2.47
C PHE A 92 -12.23 10.88 -2.87
N ASP A 93 -13.07 10.73 -3.88
CA ASP A 93 -13.33 9.45 -4.52
C ASP A 93 -12.44 9.36 -5.78
N GLY A 94 -11.31 8.68 -5.62
CA GLY A 94 -10.35 8.40 -6.69
C GLY A 94 -10.46 6.96 -7.19
N ARG A 95 -11.68 6.38 -7.20
CA ARG A 95 -11.89 5.04 -7.74
C ARG A 95 -11.51 5.02 -9.22
N GLU A 96 -10.61 4.11 -9.57
CA GLU A 96 -10.23 3.90 -10.96
C GLU A 96 -11.40 3.35 -11.79
N THR A 97 -11.46 3.75 -13.04
CA THR A 97 -12.44 3.25 -14.00
C THR A 97 -11.73 2.52 -15.14
N ALA A 98 -12.39 1.51 -15.69
CA ALA A 98 -11.87 0.81 -16.85
C ALA A 98 -11.76 1.76 -18.06
N PRO A 99 -10.74 1.63 -18.91
CA PRO A 99 -10.66 2.38 -20.17
C PRO A 99 -11.92 2.17 -21.02
N LEU A 100 -12.36 3.21 -21.74
CA LEU A 100 -13.56 3.16 -22.59
C LEU A 100 -13.51 2.04 -23.66
N ALA A 101 -12.31 1.63 -24.06
CA ALA A 101 -12.11 0.53 -25.02
C ALA A 101 -12.19 -0.85 -24.37
N SER A 102 -12.35 -0.94 -23.04
CA SER A 102 -12.42 -2.22 -22.33
C SER A 102 -13.76 -2.88 -22.60
N THR A 103 -13.71 -4.18 -22.87
CA THR A 103 -14.90 -5.02 -23.05
C THR A 103 -14.90 -6.14 -22.01
N PRO A 104 -16.06 -6.76 -21.67
CA PRO A 104 -16.13 -7.89 -20.74
C PRO A 104 -15.20 -9.06 -21.12
N ASN A 105 -14.90 -9.18 -22.42
CA ASN A 105 -14.04 -10.23 -22.96
C ASN A 105 -12.59 -9.79 -23.19
N TYR A 106 -12.18 -8.61 -22.69
CA TYR A 106 -10.87 -8.03 -22.94
C TYR A 106 -9.73 -8.99 -22.57
N PHE A 107 -9.89 -9.72 -21.46
CA PHE A 107 -8.92 -10.70 -20.96
C PHE A 107 -9.16 -12.12 -21.47
N LEU A 108 -10.22 -12.37 -22.26
CA LEU A 108 -10.56 -13.71 -22.75
C LEU A 108 -9.98 -14.01 -24.15
N LYS A 109 -9.07 -13.17 -24.66
CA LYS A 109 -8.39 -13.45 -25.93
C LYS A 109 -7.42 -14.63 -25.79
N LYS A 110 -7.31 -15.41 -26.85
CA LYS A 110 -6.58 -16.70 -26.96
C LYS A 110 -5.10 -16.71 -26.54
N ASN A 111 -4.50 -15.55 -26.22
CA ASN A 111 -3.12 -15.37 -25.80
C ASN A 111 -2.95 -14.94 -24.34
N MET A 112 -3.96 -15.16 -23.50
CA MET A 112 -3.97 -14.68 -22.13
C MET A 112 -2.91 -15.33 -21.24
N GLU A 113 -2.53 -16.56 -21.49
CA GLU A 113 -1.51 -17.26 -20.70
C GLU A 113 -0.16 -16.52 -20.72
N TRP A 114 0.23 -15.98 -21.86
CA TRP A 114 1.47 -15.22 -22.01
C TRP A 114 1.41 -13.85 -21.35
N MET A 115 0.24 -13.23 -21.33
CA MET A 115 0.07 -11.90 -20.71
C MET A 115 0.12 -11.98 -19.19
N LEU A 116 -0.53 -12.98 -18.60
CA LEU A 116 -0.47 -13.23 -17.16
C LEU A 116 0.93 -13.64 -16.73
N LEU A 117 1.61 -14.49 -17.52
CA LEU A 117 2.98 -14.89 -17.25
C LEU A 117 3.94 -13.70 -17.33
N SER A 118 3.77 -12.83 -18.34
CA SER A 118 4.57 -11.61 -18.49
C SER A 118 4.36 -10.64 -17.33
N PHE A 119 3.11 -10.47 -16.86
CA PHE A 119 2.78 -9.63 -15.73
C PHE A 119 3.40 -10.16 -14.43
N MET A 120 3.32 -11.47 -14.22
CA MET A 120 3.95 -12.14 -13.07
C MET A 120 5.48 -12.03 -13.11
N ILE A 121 6.08 -12.16 -14.29
CA ILE A 121 7.53 -12.00 -14.49
C ILE A 121 7.96 -10.55 -14.21
N ILE A 122 7.22 -9.57 -14.70
CA ILE A 122 7.52 -8.15 -14.46
C ILE A 122 7.45 -7.82 -12.96
N ILE A 123 6.41 -8.27 -12.26
CA ILE A 123 6.29 -8.10 -10.81
C ILE A 123 7.45 -8.78 -10.07
N PHE A 124 7.80 -10.00 -10.48
CA PHE A 124 8.92 -10.74 -9.91
C PHE A 124 10.26 -10.04 -10.14
N LEU A 125 10.52 -9.56 -11.36
CA LEU A 125 11.73 -8.81 -11.71
C LEU A 125 11.83 -7.49 -10.95
N LEU A 126 10.74 -6.74 -10.82
CA LEU A 126 10.71 -5.51 -10.03
C LEU A 126 11.02 -5.79 -8.55
N ARG A 127 10.53 -6.89 -8.01
CA ARG A 127 10.84 -7.33 -6.65
C ARG A 127 12.32 -7.70 -6.49
N VAL A 128 12.87 -8.44 -7.43
CA VAL A 128 14.29 -8.86 -7.41
C VAL A 128 15.22 -7.65 -7.56
N ILE A 129 14.92 -6.73 -8.47
CA ILE A 129 15.69 -5.50 -8.69
C ILE A 129 15.60 -4.57 -7.47
N GLY A 130 14.41 -4.41 -6.89
CA GLY A 130 14.20 -3.64 -5.66
C GLY A 130 14.99 -4.22 -4.49
N TRP A 131 14.98 -5.56 -4.33
CA TRP A 131 15.72 -6.23 -3.27
C TRP A 131 17.25 -6.15 -3.46
N TRP A 132 17.72 -6.23 -4.71
CA TRP A 132 19.13 -6.08 -5.05
C TRP A 132 19.65 -4.66 -4.79
N ASN A 133 18.90 -3.65 -5.20
CA ASN A 133 19.26 -2.25 -4.96
C ASN A 133 19.24 -1.88 -3.47
N PHE A 134 18.25 -2.39 -2.73
CA PHE A 134 18.15 -2.18 -1.28
C PHE A 134 19.32 -2.82 -0.52
N ARG A 135 19.73 -4.03 -0.92
CA ARG A 135 20.89 -4.71 -0.32
C ARG A 135 22.21 -3.99 -0.61
N SER A 136 22.33 -3.41 -1.79
CA SER A 136 23.49 -2.59 -2.18
C SER A 136 23.55 -1.27 -1.41
N LEU A 137 22.41 -0.62 -1.20
CA LEU A 137 22.30 0.62 -0.42
C LEU A 137 22.63 0.43 1.08
N LEU A 138 22.25 -0.71 1.65
CA LEU A 138 22.52 -0.99 3.06
C LEU A 138 23.95 -1.48 3.34
N ASN A 139 24.80 -1.62 2.32
CA ASN A 139 26.20 -2.04 2.46
C ASN A 139 26.38 -3.30 3.32
N LEU A 140 25.40 -4.22 3.29
CA LEU A 140 25.44 -5.47 4.03
C LEU A 140 26.45 -6.40 3.36
N LYS A 141 27.72 -6.24 3.77
CA LYS A 141 28.76 -7.25 3.54
C LYS A 141 28.37 -8.49 4.33
N THR A 142 28.21 -9.60 3.62
CA THR A 142 28.19 -10.94 4.23
C THR A 142 29.58 -11.27 4.75
#